data_20db74325a332063485b5d6cdae67c02
#
_entry.id   20db74325a332063485b5d6cdae67c02
#
_cell.length_a   1.000
_cell.length_b   1.000
_cell.length_c   1.000
_cell.angle_alpha   90.00
_cell.angle_beta   90.00
_cell.angle_gamma   90.00
#
_symmetry.space_group_name_H-M   'P 1'
#
loop_
_entity.id
_entity.type
_entity.pdbx_description
1 polymer ?
#
loop_
_entity_poly.entity_id
_entity_poly.type
_entity_poly.pdbx_seq_one_letter_code
_entity_poly.pdbx_strand_id
1 'polypeptide(L)'
;MAKPRWLNEREAHLWRTWLRLNQELPSVLEAQITRDSGLSGADYAVLVPLSESPDGMLRARELGREILWDRSRLSHHVSRMEKRGLVVREECAEDARGAMVRMTEAGRAAIEGAAPGHVASTRTYFFDLLSDKEINVLTAVFDRVLANLDRAAGAHAKSLPSGS
;
A
#
# COMPACT_ATOMS: atom_id res chain seq x y z
N MET A 1 -31.08 -20.29 14.47
CA MET A 1 -30.11 -19.52 13.61
C MET A 1 -30.78 -18.24 13.18
N ALA A 2 -30.14 -17.09 13.40
CA ALA A 2 -30.68 -15.80 12.93
C ALA A 2 -30.71 -15.78 11.39
N LYS A 3 -31.80 -15.25 10.82
CA LYS A 3 -31.94 -15.12 9.36
C LYS A 3 -30.85 -14.18 8.82
N PRO A 4 -30.11 -14.54 7.77
CA PRO A 4 -29.04 -13.69 7.25
C PRO A 4 -29.63 -12.35 6.78
N ARG A 5 -28.95 -11.26 7.18
CA ARG A 5 -29.28 -9.90 6.74
C ARG A 5 -28.58 -9.63 5.40
N TRP A 6 -29.32 -9.84 4.31
CA TRP A 6 -28.83 -9.55 2.95
C TRP A 6 -28.70 -8.05 2.70
N LEU A 7 -27.80 -7.69 1.79
CA LEU A 7 -27.68 -6.32 1.30
C LEU A 7 -28.96 -5.94 0.54
N ASN A 8 -29.45 -4.72 0.79
CA ASN A 8 -30.48 -4.14 -0.07
C ASN A 8 -29.90 -3.68 -1.39
N GLU A 9 -30.73 -3.22 -2.34
CA GLU A 9 -30.29 -2.82 -3.69
C GLU A 9 -29.24 -1.70 -3.67
N ARG A 10 -29.39 -0.69 -2.80
CA ARG A 10 -28.45 0.42 -2.67
C ARG A 10 -27.10 -0.04 -2.09
N GLU A 11 -27.12 -0.86 -1.06
CA GLU A 11 -25.94 -1.45 -0.44
C GLU A 11 -25.20 -2.37 -1.42
N ALA A 12 -25.95 -3.20 -2.17
CA ALA A 12 -25.37 -4.07 -3.20
C ALA A 12 -24.79 -3.29 -4.37
N HIS A 13 -25.42 -2.18 -4.79
CA HIS A 13 -24.87 -1.30 -5.83
C HIS A 13 -23.58 -0.65 -5.37
N LEU A 14 -23.55 -0.02 -4.20
CA LEU A 14 -22.37 0.59 -3.59
C LEU A 14 -21.22 -0.43 -3.49
N TRP A 15 -21.50 -1.64 -3.00
CA TRP A 15 -20.50 -2.69 -2.84
C TRP A 15 -19.87 -3.09 -4.17
N ARG A 16 -20.66 -3.32 -5.21
CA ARG A 16 -20.17 -3.66 -6.56
C ARG A 16 -19.34 -2.52 -7.17
N THR A 17 -19.80 -1.28 -7.01
CA THR A 17 -19.09 -0.10 -7.50
C THR A 17 -17.74 0.06 -6.81
N TRP A 18 -17.70 -0.15 -5.49
CA TRP A 18 -16.46 -0.10 -4.72
C TRP A 18 -15.47 -1.20 -5.15
N LEU A 19 -15.95 -2.44 -5.34
CA LEU A 19 -15.10 -3.53 -5.84
C LEU A 19 -14.50 -3.22 -7.20
N ARG A 20 -15.32 -2.69 -8.11
CA ARG A 20 -14.87 -2.28 -9.45
C ARG A 20 -13.84 -1.15 -9.38
N LEU A 21 -14.09 -0.13 -8.56
CA LEU A 21 -13.15 0.99 -8.35
C LEU A 21 -11.80 0.49 -7.83
N ASN A 22 -11.81 -0.44 -6.86
CA ASN A 22 -10.58 -1.03 -6.31
C ASN A 22 -9.79 -1.90 -7.31
N GLN A 23 -10.38 -2.30 -8.42
CA GLN A 23 -9.68 -2.98 -9.51
C GLN A 23 -9.19 -2.02 -10.59
N GLU A 24 -10.05 -1.11 -11.04
CA GLU A 24 -9.78 -0.27 -12.21
C GLU A 24 -8.83 0.88 -11.89
N LEU A 25 -9.03 1.60 -10.77
CA LEU A 25 -8.20 2.76 -10.43
C LEU A 25 -6.72 2.38 -10.24
N PRO A 26 -6.35 1.37 -9.43
CA PRO A 26 -4.97 0.92 -9.31
C PRO A 26 -4.37 0.49 -10.65
N SER A 27 -5.13 -0.21 -11.50
CA SER A 27 -4.66 -0.66 -12.82
C SER A 27 -4.30 0.51 -13.74
N VAL A 28 -5.13 1.55 -13.78
CA VAL A 28 -4.86 2.76 -14.59
C VAL A 28 -3.63 3.51 -14.07
N LEU A 29 -3.51 3.67 -12.74
CA LEU A 29 -2.38 4.34 -12.11
C LEU A 29 -1.08 3.55 -12.30
N GLU A 30 -1.11 2.22 -12.19
CA GLU A 30 0.05 1.37 -12.45
C GLU A 30 0.50 1.44 -13.91
N ALA A 31 -0.43 1.41 -14.86
CA ALA A 31 -0.13 1.56 -16.29
C ALA A 31 0.55 2.91 -16.57
N GLN A 32 0.13 3.98 -15.90
CA GLN A 32 0.76 5.30 -16.02
C GLN A 32 2.19 5.28 -15.47
N ILE A 33 2.40 4.77 -14.23
CA ILE A 33 3.73 4.69 -13.62
C ILE A 33 4.68 3.90 -14.53
N THR A 34 4.25 2.75 -15.02
CA THR A 34 5.07 1.88 -15.86
C THR A 34 5.46 2.57 -17.17
N ARG A 35 4.52 3.25 -17.82
CA ARG A 35 4.76 3.96 -19.07
C ARG A 35 5.73 5.13 -18.89
N ASP A 36 5.60 5.90 -17.82
CA ASP A 36 6.29 7.18 -17.66
C ASP A 36 7.65 7.03 -16.95
N SER A 37 7.84 5.99 -16.14
CA SER A 37 9.06 5.81 -15.34
C SER A 37 9.73 4.44 -15.48
N GLY A 38 9.07 3.47 -16.09
CA GLY A 38 9.53 2.08 -16.13
C GLY A 38 9.48 1.35 -14.79
N LEU A 39 8.94 1.99 -13.73
CA LEU A 39 8.66 1.32 -12.46
C LEU A 39 7.37 0.52 -12.57
N SER A 40 7.30 -0.63 -11.92
CA SER A 40 6.03 -1.28 -11.66
C SER A 40 5.31 -0.60 -10.49
N GLY A 41 3.99 -0.76 -10.38
CA GLY A 41 3.23 -0.30 -9.21
C GLY A 41 3.77 -0.91 -7.90
N ALA A 42 4.29 -2.13 -7.97
CA ALA A 42 4.94 -2.81 -6.85
C ALA A 42 6.29 -2.15 -6.45
N ASP A 43 7.10 -1.71 -7.41
CA ASP A 43 8.33 -0.94 -7.14
C ASP A 43 7.96 0.40 -6.47
N TYR A 44 6.96 1.08 -7.02
CA TYR A 44 6.46 2.35 -6.49
C TYR A 44 5.97 2.20 -5.05
N ALA A 45 5.17 1.17 -4.76
CA ALA A 45 4.67 0.88 -3.42
C ALA A 45 5.80 0.66 -2.38
N VAL A 46 6.94 0.08 -2.78
CA VAL A 46 8.12 -0.09 -1.91
C VAL A 46 8.91 1.20 -1.78
N LEU A 47 9.05 1.98 -2.86
CA LEU A 47 9.87 3.20 -2.84
C LEU A 47 9.20 4.35 -2.08
N VAL A 48 7.87 4.47 -2.08
CA VAL A 48 7.15 5.55 -1.39
C VAL A 48 7.51 5.61 0.10
N PRO A 49 7.27 4.58 0.94
CA PRO A 49 7.59 4.65 2.35
C PRO A 49 9.10 4.83 2.62
N LEU A 50 9.95 4.28 1.75
CA LEU A 50 11.39 4.54 1.85
C LEU A 50 11.73 6.01 1.57
N SER A 51 11.04 6.65 0.62
CA SER A 51 11.27 8.07 0.30
C SER A 51 10.80 9.02 1.41
N GLU A 52 9.79 8.61 2.17
CA GLU A 52 9.22 9.34 3.31
C GLU A 52 10.01 9.13 4.61
N SER A 53 10.82 8.07 4.66
CA SER A 53 11.71 7.81 5.81
C SER A 53 12.87 8.80 5.83
N PRO A 54 13.27 9.34 7.02
CA PRO A 54 14.34 10.33 7.15
C PRO A 54 15.66 9.92 6.48
N ASP A 55 16.03 8.64 6.59
CA ASP A 55 17.28 8.09 6.09
C ASP A 55 17.13 7.30 4.78
N GLY A 56 15.95 7.33 4.16
CA GLY A 56 15.64 6.50 2.99
C GLY A 56 15.68 5.00 3.29
N MET A 57 15.47 4.60 4.54
CA MET A 57 15.68 3.24 5.02
C MET A 57 14.60 2.82 6.02
N LEU A 58 14.12 1.58 5.89
CA LEU A 58 13.17 0.97 6.83
C LEU A 58 13.57 -0.48 7.13
N ARG A 59 13.18 -0.97 8.32
CA ARG A 59 13.23 -2.41 8.60
C ARG A 59 12.28 -3.14 7.65
N ALA A 60 12.73 -4.25 7.07
CA ALA A 60 11.90 -5.03 6.14
C ALA A 60 10.52 -5.41 6.74
N ARG A 61 10.47 -5.67 8.05
CA ARG A 61 9.22 -5.96 8.76
C ARG A 61 8.28 -4.75 8.82
N GLU A 62 8.81 -3.55 9.03
CA GLU A 62 8.05 -2.29 9.07
C GLU A 62 7.53 -1.95 7.69
N LEU A 63 8.41 -1.99 6.69
CA LEU A 63 8.05 -1.81 5.29
C LEU A 63 6.93 -2.76 4.86
N GLY A 64 7.02 -4.05 5.19
CA GLY A 64 5.97 -5.02 4.87
C GLY A 64 4.62 -4.71 5.53
N ARG A 65 4.63 -4.20 6.77
CA ARG A 65 3.39 -3.77 7.45
C ARG A 65 2.78 -2.54 6.78
N GLU A 66 3.61 -1.58 6.42
CA GLU A 66 3.17 -0.32 5.83
C GLU A 66 2.50 -0.53 4.47
N ILE A 67 3.08 -1.40 3.63
CA ILE A 67 2.52 -1.72 2.32
C ILE A 67 1.57 -2.94 2.33
N LEU A 68 1.26 -3.49 3.51
CA LEU A 68 0.37 -4.63 3.71
C LEU A 68 0.80 -5.90 2.92
N TRP A 69 2.11 -6.14 2.86
CA TRP A 69 2.66 -7.33 2.22
C TRP A 69 3.19 -8.32 3.24
N ASP A 70 3.01 -9.60 2.95
CA ASP A 70 3.67 -10.67 3.68
C ASP A 70 5.20 -10.67 3.44
N ARG A 71 5.92 -11.29 4.37
CA ARG A 71 7.38 -11.36 4.35
C ARG A 71 7.95 -11.97 3.06
N SER A 72 7.29 -13.01 2.54
CA SER A 72 7.78 -13.72 1.34
C SER A 72 7.65 -12.84 0.10
N ARG A 73 6.48 -12.24 -0.11
CA ARG A 73 6.22 -11.30 -1.22
C ARG A 73 7.21 -10.14 -1.20
N LEU A 74 7.38 -9.49 -0.05
CA LEU A 74 8.32 -8.38 0.10
C LEU A 74 9.75 -8.84 -0.21
N SER A 75 10.21 -9.95 0.37
CA SER A 75 11.56 -10.46 0.16
C SER A 75 11.86 -10.74 -1.31
N HIS A 76 10.94 -11.41 -2.02
CA HIS A 76 11.10 -11.68 -3.45
C HIS A 76 11.13 -10.40 -4.28
N HIS A 77 10.28 -9.42 -3.94
CA HIS A 77 10.22 -8.17 -4.69
C HIS A 77 11.46 -7.32 -4.47
N VAL A 78 11.89 -7.15 -3.21
CA VAL A 78 13.12 -6.43 -2.86
C VAL A 78 14.34 -7.04 -3.56
N SER A 79 14.43 -8.39 -3.65
CA SER A 79 15.53 -9.04 -4.39
C SER A 79 15.56 -8.68 -5.89
N ARG A 80 14.39 -8.47 -6.51
CA ARG A 80 14.32 -7.98 -7.90
C ARG A 80 14.72 -6.52 -8.03
N MET A 81 14.33 -5.71 -7.06
CA MET A 81 14.71 -4.29 -7.02
C MET A 81 16.21 -4.10 -6.77
N GLU A 82 16.83 -4.95 -5.92
CA GLU A 82 18.28 -4.97 -5.71
C GLU A 82 19.04 -5.27 -7.01
N LYS A 83 18.61 -6.27 -7.77
CA LYS A 83 19.21 -6.59 -9.08
C LYS A 83 19.12 -5.44 -10.09
N ARG A 84 18.13 -4.55 -9.92
CA ARG A 84 17.94 -3.33 -10.73
C ARG A 84 18.63 -2.12 -10.12
N GLY A 85 19.26 -2.26 -8.96
CA GLY A 85 19.99 -1.19 -8.28
C GLY A 85 19.09 -0.12 -7.63
N LEU A 86 17.80 -0.40 -7.41
CA LEU A 86 16.86 0.58 -6.83
C LEU A 86 16.90 0.62 -5.30
N VAL A 87 17.24 -0.49 -4.68
CA VAL A 87 17.39 -0.65 -3.23
C VAL A 87 18.59 -1.56 -2.93
N VAL A 88 19.03 -1.54 -1.67
CA VAL A 88 20.02 -2.47 -1.12
C VAL A 88 19.49 -3.02 0.21
N ARG A 89 19.88 -4.26 0.55
CA ARG A 89 19.68 -4.81 1.88
C ARG A 89 20.91 -4.57 2.71
N GLU A 90 20.69 -4.19 3.95
CA GLU A 90 21.75 -4.04 4.97
C GLU A 90 21.40 -4.90 6.18
N GLU A 91 22.42 -5.43 6.84
CA GLU A 91 22.23 -6.10 8.12
C GLU A 91 21.91 -5.06 9.20
N CYS A 92 20.94 -5.39 10.06
CA CYS A 92 20.64 -4.53 11.19
C CYS A 92 21.73 -4.70 12.25
N ALA A 93 22.44 -3.63 12.59
CA ALA A 93 23.49 -3.66 13.59
C ALA A 93 22.99 -4.07 15.00
N GLU A 94 21.73 -3.83 15.31
CA GLU A 94 21.10 -4.10 16.60
C GLU A 94 20.42 -5.48 16.69
N ASP A 95 20.11 -6.09 15.55
CA ASP A 95 19.41 -7.38 15.49
C ASP A 95 19.85 -8.14 14.24
N ALA A 96 20.76 -9.10 14.43
CA ALA A 96 21.29 -9.98 13.35
C ALA A 96 20.20 -10.77 12.59
N ARG A 97 18.95 -10.74 13.05
CA ARG A 97 17.78 -11.36 12.39
C ARG A 97 16.93 -10.35 11.60
N GLY A 98 17.23 -9.06 11.67
CA GLY A 98 16.51 -7.97 11.01
C GLY A 98 17.25 -7.50 9.76
N ALA A 99 16.62 -7.56 8.59
CA ALA A 99 17.12 -6.92 7.38
C ALA A 99 16.57 -5.50 7.29
N MET A 100 17.45 -4.54 7.00
CA MET A 100 17.09 -3.18 6.60
C MET A 100 16.98 -3.15 5.07
N VAL A 101 16.06 -2.34 4.55
CA VAL A 101 15.95 -2.02 3.12
C VAL A 101 16.24 -0.53 2.98
N ARG A 102 17.30 -0.22 2.25
CA ARG A 102 17.70 1.17 1.96
C ARG A 102 17.44 1.47 0.49
N MET A 103 16.87 2.62 0.22
CA MET A 103 16.75 3.16 -1.13
C MET A 103 18.12 3.67 -1.61
N THR A 104 18.49 3.32 -2.83
CA THR A 104 19.70 3.85 -3.47
C THR A 104 19.44 5.23 -4.08
N GLU A 105 20.52 5.88 -4.55
CA GLU A 105 20.40 7.12 -5.31
C GLU A 105 19.60 6.93 -6.62
N ALA A 106 19.80 5.79 -7.29
CA ALA A 106 19.01 5.42 -8.47
C ALA A 106 17.54 5.19 -8.13
N GLY A 107 17.23 4.55 -6.98
CA GLY A 107 15.86 4.41 -6.47
C GLY A 107 15.22 5.74 -6.15
N ARG A 108 15.97 6.68 -5.54
CA ARG A 108 15.51 8.03 -5.23
C ARG A 108 15.19 8.81 -6.51
N ALA A 109 16.11 8.83 -7.46
CA ALA A 109 15.86 9.49 -8.75
C ALA A 109 14.65 8.90 -9.48
N ALA A 110 14.46 7.58 -9.43
CA ALA A 110 13.32 6.92 -10.06
C ALA A 110 11.98 7.32 -9.43
N ILE A 111 11.88 7.35 -8.09
CA ILE A 111 10.62 7.74 -7.41
C ILE A 111 10.34 9.24 -7.57
N GLU A 112 11.35 10.10 -7.45
CA GLU A 112 11.22 11.54 -7.66
C GLU A 112 10.79 11.88 -9.09
N GLY A 113 11.26 11.15 -10.08
CA GLY A 113 10.82 11.29 -11.48
C GLY A 113 9.40 10.78 -11.72
N ALA A 114 8.97 9.73 -11.01
CA ALA A 114 7.64 9.13 -11.18
C ALA A 114 6.53 9.88 -10.41
N ALA A 115 6.85 10.43 -9.24
CA ALA A 115 5.86 10.98 -8.32
C ALA A 115 4.99 12.12 -8.91
N PRO A 116 5.52 13.12 -9.64
CA PRO A 116 4.69 14.19 -10.20
C PRO A 116 3.61 13.68 -11.15
N GLY A 117 3.97 12.76 -12.07
CA GLY A 117 3.03 12.14 -13.00
C GLY A 117 1.98 11.28 -12.32
N HIS A 118 2.39 10.55 -11.28
CA HIS A 118 1.48 9.74 -10.47
C HIS A 118 0.48 10.60 -9.70
N VAL A 119 0.94 11.67 -9.06
CA VAL A 119 0.06 12.63 -8.35
C VAL A 119 -0.92 13.28 -9.32
N ALA A 120 -0.46 13.73 -10.49
CA ALA A 120 -1.32 14.32 -11.52
C ALA A 120 -2.41 13.34 -11.99
N SER A 121 -2.05 12.08 -12.23
CA SER A 121 -3.00 11.02 -12.61
C SER A 121 -3.99 10.70 -11.49
N THR A 122 -3.51 10.61 -10.25
CA THR A 122 -4.37 10.40 -9.08
C THR A 122 -5.37 11.54 -8.90
N ARG A 123 -4.95 12.78 -9.13
CA ARG A 123 -5.87 13.91 -9.12
C ARG A 123 -6.91 13.77 -10.23
N THR A 124 -6.48 13.59 -11.47
CA THR A 124 -7.37 13.50 -12.64
C THR A 124 -8.41 12.39 -12.52
N TYR A 125 -8.00 11.21 -12.08
CA TYR A 125 -8.90 10.04 -12.01
C TYR A 125 -9.70 9.92 -10.72
N PHE A 126 -9.34 10.69 -9.69
CA PHE A 126 -10.02 10.56 -8.39
C PHE A 126 -10.32 11.94 -7.75
N PHE A 127 -9.31 12.72 -7.35
CA PHE A 127 -9.53 13.90 -6.51
C PHE A 127 -10.23 15.03 -7.20
N ASP A 128 -9.96 15.30 -8.48
CA ASP A 128 -10.58 16.40 -9.24
C ASP A 128 -12.06 16.13 -9.57
N LEU A 129 -12.55 14.93 -9.31
CA LEU A 129 -13.95 14.54 -9.41
C LEU A 129 -14.75 14.80 -8.12
N LEU A 130 -14.07 15.17 -7.03
CA LEU A 130 -14.64 15.29 -5.69
C LEU A 130 -14.62 16.75 -5.22
N SER A 131 -15.70 17.18 -4.61
CA SER A 131 -15.72 18.39 -3.81
C SER A 131 -15.05 18.18 -2.44
N ASP A 132 -14.60 19.24 -1.78
CA ASP A 132 -14.03 19.17 -0.42
C ASP A 132 -14.96 18.48 0.59
N LYS A 133 -16.28 18.70 0.43
CA LYS A 133 -17.28 18.02 1.28
C LYS A 133 -17.29 16.51 1.07
N GLU A 134 -17.19 16.06 -0.17
CA GLU A 134 -17.15 14.62 -0.49
C GLU A 134 -15.84 13.99 -0.02
N ILE A 135 -14.71 14.66 -0.15
CA ILE A 135 -13.43 14.22 0.41
C ILE A 135 -13.55 14.01 1.92
N ASN A 136 -14.09 14.97 2.67
CA ASN A 136 -14.28 14.87 4.11
C ASN A 136 -15.21 13.71 4.49
N VAL A 137 -16.32 13.51 3.75
CA VAL A 137 -17.26 12.42 3.99
C VAL A 137 -16.61 11.06 3.71
N LEU A 138 -15.92 10.92 2.60
CA LEU A 138 -15.23 9.67 2.25
C LEU A 138 -14.13 9.33 3.25
N THR A 139 -13.33 10.31 3.66
CA THR A 139 -12.30 10.13 4.70
C THR A 139 -12.93 9.58 5.99
N ALA A 140 -13.97 10.25 6.50
CA ALA A 140 -14.63 9.82 7.73
C ALA A 140 -15.28 8.41 7.62
N VAL A 141 -15.78 8.04 6.43
CA VAL A 141 -16.33 6.70 6.18
C VAL A 141 -15.22 5.67 6.16
N PHE A 142 -14.12 5.91 5.45
CA PHE A 142 -13.00 4.98 5.34
C PHE A 142 -12.31 4.76 6.70
N ASP A 143 -12.05 5.82 7.45
CA ASP A 143 -11.48 5.74 8.80
C ASP A 143 -12.34 4.87 9.73
N ARG A 144 -13.65 5.05 9.69
CA ARG A 144 -14.59 4.25 10.50
C ARG A 144 -14.58 2.77 10.09
N VAL A 145 -14.50 2.47 8.79
CA VAL A 145 -14.42 1.08 8.29
C VAL A 145 -13.10 0.45 8.70
N LEU A 146 -11.97 1.16 8.51
CA LEU A 146 -10.64 0.69 8.90
C LEU A 146 -10.55 0.41 10.41
N ALA A 147 -11.01 1.34 11.25
CA ALA A 147 -11.04 1.14 12.71
C ALA A 147 -11.90 -0.07 13.13
N ASN A 148 -12.92 -0.43 12.35
CA ASN A 148 -13.70 -1.65 12.61
C ASN A 148 -12.93 -2.92 12.22
N LEU A 149 -12.19 -2.90 11.12
CA LEU A 149 -11.34 -4.01 10.67
C LEU A 149 -10.21 -4.28 11.66
N ASP A 150 -9.55 -3.23 12.16
CA ASP A 150 -8.46 -3.33 13.14
C ASP A 150 -8.95 -3.97 14.44
N ARG A 151 -10.12 -3.59 14.92
CA ARG A 151 -10.75 -4.22 16.10
C ARG A 151 -11.03 -5.70 15.87
N ALA A 152 -11.53 -6.06 14.69
CA ALA A 152 -11.79 -7.45 14.33
C ALA A 152 -10.50 -8.28 14.25
N ALA A 153 -9.44 -7.74 13.64
CA ALA A 153 -8.14 -8.38 13.57
C ALA A 153 -7.51 -8.58 14.95
N GLY A 154 -7.58 -7.56 15.83
CA GLY A 154 -7.10 -7.66 17.22
C GLY A 154 -7.87 -8.67 18.07
N ALA A 155 -9.17 -8.86 17.81
CA ALA A 155 -9.97 -9.87 18.48
C ALA A 155 -9.58 -11.31 18.05
N HIS A 156 -9.32 -11.51 16.75
CA HIS A 156 -8.87 -12.81 16.22
C HIS A 156 -7.47 -13.19 16.74
N ALA A 157 -6.54 -12.24 16.83
CA ALA A 157 -5.19 -12.48 17.35
C ALA A 157 -5.20 -12.93 18.83
N LYS A 158 -6.18 -12.47 19.63
CA LYS A 158 -6.34 -12.86 21.04
C LYS A 158 -7.05 -14.21 21.23
N SER A 159 -7.75 -14.73 20.23
CA SER A 159 -8.50 -15.98 20.30
C SER A 159 -7.74 -17.22 19.85
N LEU A 160 -6.52 -17.06 19.32
CA LEU A 160 -5.64 -18.19 19.02
C LEU A 160 -4.97 -18.66 20.31
N PRO A 161 -5.13 -19.94 20.74
CA PRO A 161 -4.42 -20.48 21.89
C PRO A 161 -2.93 -20.41 21.63
N SER A 162 -2.18 -19.84 22.59
CA SER A 162 -0.72 -19.91 22.60
C SER A 162 -0.33 -21.41 22.63
N GLY A 163 0.00 -21.93 21.46
CA GLY A 163 0.50 -23.29 21.32
C GLY A 163 1.82 -23.43 22.09
N SER A 164 1.81 -24.30 23.06
CA SER A 164 2.97 -24.77 23.82
C SER A 164 3.91 -25.55 22.93
#